data_07d87e8b032645b522f70f5c0b69be43
#
_entry.id   07d87e8b032645b522f70f5c0b69be43
#
_cell.length_a   1.000
_cell.length_b   1.000
_cell.length_c   1.000
_cell.angle_alpha   90.00
_cell.angle_beta   90.00
_cell.angle_gamma   90.00
#
_symmetry.space_group_name_H-M   'P 1'
#
loop_
_entity.id
_entity.type
_entity.pdbx_description
1 polymer ?
#
loop_
_entity_poly.entity_id
_entity_poly.type
_entity_poly.pdbx_seq_one_letter_code
_entity_poly.pdbx_strand_id
1 'polypeptide(L)'
;MQSEIPQLQVITAISEADTEDYVSQLLFSQGWSIIFRAFDFAALENFLSERGDTLRTVIIYKSDLPGFNPDSFAELATATTTLISIDTIPINSHLLMSHIRSQLRLPLIVNSPKSLISGEPVRHLATKQTHITITGTTGAPGRSNFAINLGNYLSAQNSVRLIDADLRAPAIEYLYGRSENPSQGLEVVNLDSETKPISLPKSGGPRITISDLGALPPIDEVLTDRRWQANLINQILEQTTTLIYICKSSGLSLIRLEAFISQLPTFLHEIPIIYLLNQSGNSREDRALERHFRSMVAGESHFILPIESRITTNFSTPTKRGSAFTKEIGKITTVIK
;
A
#
# COMPACT_ATOMS: atom_id res chain seq x y z
N MET A 1 -22.34 19.10 -16.00
CA MET A 1 -21.18 19.97 -15.80
C MET A 1 -20.21 19.22 -14.90
N GLN A 2 -19.17 18.62 -15.49
CA GLN A 2 -18.06 18.05 -14.74
C GLN A 2 -17.29 19.25 -14.18
N SER A 3 -17.19 19.35 -12.86
CA SER A 3 -16.28 20.31 -12.22
C SER A 3 -14.86 19.84 -12.53
N GLU A 4 -14.22 20.46 -13.51
CA GLU A 4 -12.79 20.35 -13.71
C GLU A 4 -12.11 20.76 -12.39
N ILE A 5 -11.46 19.81 -11.75
CA ILE A 5 -10.56 20.12 -10.63
C ILE A 5 -9.46 20.98 -11.26
N PRO A 6 -9.27 22.24 -10.83
CA PRO A 6 -8.24 23.08 -11.40
C PRO A 6 -6.91 22.36 -11.27
N GLN A 7 -6.23 22.15 -12.38
CA GLN A 7 -4.95 21.46 -12.42
C GLN A 7 -3.96 22.25 -11.58
N LEU A 8 -3.61 21.71 -10.40
CA LEU A 8 -2.75 22.36 -9.45
C LEU A 8 -1.32 22.36 -10.02
N GLN A 9 -0.72 23.52 -10.15
CA GLN A 9 0.65 23.66 -10.65
C GLN A 9 1.60 23.73 -9.46
N VAL A 10 2.63 22.92 -9.49
CA VAL A 10 3.58 22.78 -8.39
C VAL A 10 4.98 23.17 -8.83
N ILE A 11 5.68 23.86 -7.96
CA ILE A 11 7.11 24.13 -8.03
C ILE A 11 7.74 23.41 -6.85
N THR A 12 8.81 22.67 -7.07
CA THR A 12 9.66 22.14 -6.00
C THR A 12 10.89 23.03 -5.84
N ALA A 13 11.25 23.37 -4.61
CA ALA A 13 12.42 24.18 -4.25
C ALA A 13 13.21 23.43 -3.17
N ILE A 14 13.95 22.41 -3.61
CA ILE A 14 14.66 21.45 -2.77
C ILE A 14 16.06 21.25 -3.36
N SER A 15 17.09 21.51 -2.56
CA SER A 15 18.48 21.43 -3.02
C SER A 15 19.01 20.02 -3.16
N GLU A 16 18.55 19.11 -2.30
CA GLU A 16 18.98 17.71 -2.26
C GLU A 16 18.28 16.90 -3.36
N ALA A 17 19.06 16.45 -4.34
CA ALA A 17 18.52 15.79 -5.54
C ALA A 17 17.66 14.56 -5.24
N ASP A 18 18.08 13.69 -4.30
CA ASP A 18 17.35 12.47 -3.96
C ASP A 18 15.99 12.80 -3.28
N THR A 19 15.98 13.79 -2.40
CA THR A 19 14.74 14.30 -1.75
C THR A 19 13.84 14.95 -2.79
N GLU A 20 14.38 15.76 -3.68
CA GLU A 20 13.62 16.45 -4.71
C GLU A 20 12.99 15.45 -5.69
N ASP A 21 13.75 14.45 -6.15
CA ASP A 21 13.24 13.39 -7.01
C ASP A 21 12.11 12.61 -6.34
N TYR A 22 12.27 12.26 -5.06
CA TYR A 22 11.23 11.57 -4.30
C TYR A 22 9.95 12.41 -4.20
N VAL A 23 10.07 13.67 -3.80
CA VAL A 23 8.93 14.59 -3.67
C VAL A 23 8.23 14.78 -5.02
N SER A 24 9.02 15.00 -6.06
CA SER A 24 8.51 15.20 -7.43
C SER A 24 7.75 13.97 -7.95
N GLN A 25 8.29 12.78 -7.75
CA GLN A 25 7.63 11.54 -8.14
C GLN A 25 6.34 11.33 -7.36
N LEU A 26 6.35 11.60 -6.05
CA LEU A 26 5.17 11.49 -5.21
C LEU A 26 4.04 12.43 -5.69
N LEU A 27 4.35 13.70 -5.91
CA LEU A 27 3.40 14.69 -6.39
C LEU A 27 2.83 14.34 -7.77
N PHE A 28 3.71 13.89 -8.65
CA PHE A 28 3.32 13.46 -9.97
C PHE A 28 2.39 12.23 -9.93
N SER A 29 2.63 11.28 -9.02
CA SER A 29 1.75 10.13 -8.81
C SER A 29 0.34 10.51 -8.38
N GLN A 30 0.19 11.69 -7.75
CA GLN A 30 -1.09 12.28 -7.36
C GLN A 30 -1.77 13.10 -8.48
N GLY A 31 -1.20 13.09 -9.69
CA GLY A 31 -1.73 13.83 -10.83
C GLY A 31 -1.41 15.33 -10.81
N TRP A 32 -0.43 15.76 -10.00
CA TRP A 32 -0.03 17.15 -9.93
C TRP A 32 1.01 17.46 -11.01
N SER A 33 0.89 18.64 -11.62
CA SER A 33 1.83 19.08 -12.65
C SER A 33 2.96 19.87 -12.03
N ILE A 34 4.17 19.29 -12.04
CA ILE A 34 5.37 20.00 -11.63
C ILE A 34 5.87 20.79 -12.84
N ILE A 35 5.85 22.09 -12.68
CA ILE A 35 6.17 23.03 -13.76
C ILE A 35 7.58 23.56 -13.68
N PHE A 36 8.21 23.53 -12.50
CA PHE A 36 9.58 23.93 -12.29
C PHE A 36 10.19 23.24 -11.07
N ARG A 37 11.49 22.97 -11.13
CA ARG A 37 12.31 22.37 -10.08
C ARG A 37 13.48 23.31 -9.80
N ALA A 38 13.45 24.00 -8.67
CA ALA A 38 14.49 24.94 -8.27
C ALA A 38 15.47 24.26 -7.30
N PHE A 39 16.74 24.36 -7.58
CA PHE A 39 17.83 23.86 -6.74
C PHE A 39 18.52 24.97 -5.95
N ASP A 40 18.17 26.24 -6.21
CA ASP A 40 18.58 27.42 -5.47
C ASP A 40 17.48 28.49 -5.52
N PHE A 41 17.58 29.48 -4.63
CA PHE A 41 16.57 30.52 -4.53
C PHE A 41 16.57 31.48 -5.71
N ALA A 42 17.73 31.78 -6.28
CA ALA A 42 17.84 32.69 -7.42
C ALA A 42 17.13 32.13 -8.67
N ALA A 43 17.24 30.81 -8.91
CA ALA A 43 16.53 30.14 -10.00
C ALA A 43 15.00 30.19 -9.77
N LEU A 44 14.55 30.02 -8.53
CA LEU A 44 13.12 30.14 -8.17
C LEU A 44 12.59 31.56 -8.43
N GLU A 45 13.31 32.55 -7.94
CA GLU A 45 12.95 33.97 -8.08
C GLU A 45 12.90 34.41 -9.57
N ASN A 46 13.89 34.03 -10.35
CA ASN A 46 13.90 34.28 -11.79
C ASN A 46 12.70 33.65 -12.49
N PHE A 47 12.43 32.39 -12.21
CA PHE A 47 11.27 31.69 -12.81
C PHE A 47 9.96 32.37 -12.46
N LEU A 48 9.77 32.78 -11.21
CA LEU A 48 8.54 33.43 -10.76
C LEU A 48 8.38 34.86 -11.35
N SER A 49 9.50 35.61 -11.52
CA SER A 49 9.46 36.95 -12.09
C SER A 49 9.09 36.95 -13.59
N GLU A 50 9.47 35.90 -14.32
CA GLU A 50 9.13 35.75 -15.74
C GLU A 50 7.68 35.30 -15.96
N ARG A 51 7.05 34.79 -14.92
CA ARG A 51 5.74 34.20 -14.98
C ARG A 51 4.68 35.15 -14.46
N GLY A 52 3.75 35.55 -15.28
CA GLY A 52 2.59 36.34 -14.84
C GLY A 52 1.67 35.56 -13.87
N ASP A 53 1.09 36.25 -12.90
CA ASP A 53 0.31 35.77 -11.74
C ASP A 53 -1.06 35.13 -12.07
N THR A 54 -1.19 34.37 -13.14
CA THR A 54 -2.53 33.96 -13.63
C THR A 54 -3.03 32.60 -13.12
N LEU A 55 -2.17 31.74 -12.55
CA LEU A 55 -2.56 30.39 -12.16
C LEU A 55 -2.18 30.06 -10.70
N ARG A 56 -3.06 29.33 -10.04
CA ARG A 56 -2.82 28.89 -8.66
C ARG A 56 -1.60 27.97 -8.58
N THR A 57 -0.57 28.41 -7.89
CA THR A 57 0.73 27.74 -7.78
C THR A 57 1.01 27.32 -6.33
N VAL A 58 1.61 26.17 -6.16
CA VAL A 58 2.08 25.66 -4.88
C VAL A 58 3.58 25.51 -4.95
N ILE A 59 4.30 26.11 -4.00
CA ILE A 59 5.76 25.97 -3.87
C ILE A 59 6.03 25.08 -2.66
N ILE A 60 6.60 23.90 -2.90
CA ILE A 60 7.04 22.96 -1.87
C ILE A 60 8.53 23.12 -1.71
N TYR A 61 8.97 23.45 -0.48
CA TYR A 61 10.37 23.83 -0.26
C TYR A 61 10.97 23.28 1.04
N LYS A 62 12.31 23.25 1.05
CA LYS A 62 13.13 23.09 2.26
C LYS A 62 13.95 24.38 2.51
N SER A 63 14.13 24.73 3.77
CA SER A 63 14.88 25.94 4.17
C SER A 63 16.41 25.81 3.97
N ASP A 64 16.89 24.62 3.64
CA ASP A 64 18.30 24.38 3.26
C ASP A 64 18.61 24.74 1.79
N LEU A 65 17.66 25.33 1.07
CA LEU A 65 17.83 25.78 -0.31
C LEU A 65 18.95 26.84 -0.39
N PRO A 66 19.96 26.69 -1.26
CA PRO A 66 21.00 27.70 -1.43
C PRO A 66 20.45 29.09 -1.72
N GLY A 67 20.90 30.09 -0.98
CA GLY A 67 20.39 31.46 -1.08
C GLY A 67 19.04 31.71 -0.40
N PHE A 68 18.52 30.74 0.35
CA PHE A 68 17.26 30.90 1.08
C PHE A 68 17.32 32.07 2.07
N ASN A 69 16.36 32.99 1.93
CA ASN A 69 16.12 34.08 2.86
C ASN A 69 14.63 34.04 3.29
N PRO A 70 14.32 33.84 4.58
CA PRO A 70 12.95 33.72 5.04
C PRO A 70 12.05 34.91 4.67
N ASP A 71 12.59 36.13 4.75
CA ASP A 71 11.84 37.34 4.45
C ASP A 71 11.49 37.46 2.98
N SER A 72 12.49 37.29 2.10
CA SER A 72 12.27 37.25 0.65
C SER A 72 11.37 36.11 0.23
N PHE A 73 11.50 34.94 0.89
CA PHE A 73 10.66 33.79 0.60
C PHE A 73 9.19 34.03 0.98
N ALA A 74 8.96 34.73 2.13
CA ALA A 74 7.61 35.08 2.57
C ALA A 74 6.92 36.05 1.61
N GLU A 75 7.66 36.91 0.92
CA GLU A 75 7.15 37.84 -0.09
C GLU A 75 6.60 37.10 -1.34
N LEU A 76 7.04 35.87 -1.60
CA LEU A 76 6.51 35.04 -2.68
C LEU A 76 5.09 34.53 -2.40
N ALA A 77 4.63 34.57 -1.15
CA ALA A 77 3.27 34.20 -0.78
C ALA A 77 2.28 35.25 -1.28
N THR A 78 1.46 34.87 -2.24
CA THR A 78 0.41 35.76 -2.80
C THR A 78 -0.96 35.09 -2.66
N ALA A 79 -2.01 35.77 -3.10
CA ALA A 79 -3.35 35.18 -3.15
C ALA A 79 -3.42 33.92 -4.05
N THR A 80 -2.51 33.80 -5.00
CA THR A 80 -2.42 32.72 -5.97
C THR A 80 -1.29 31.72 -5.68
N THR A 81 -0.34 32.09 -4.81
CA THR A 81 0.83 31.27 -4.47
C THR A 81 0.77 30.78 -3.01
N THR A 82 0.81 29.47 -2.82
CA THR A 82 0.86 28.84 -1.48
C THR A 82 2.22 28.24 -1.23
N LEU A 83 2.87 28.60 -0.12
CA LEU A 83 4.17 28.07 0.30
C LEU A 83 3.97 26.92 1.28
N ILE A 84 4.65 25.81 1.07
CA ILE A 84 4.59 24.61 1.94
C ILE A 84 6.01 24.16 2.27
N SER A 85 6.41 24.36 3.54
CA SER A 85 7.67 23.82 4.05
C SER A 85 7.54 22.33 4.35
N ILE A 86 8.60 21.58 4.03
CA ILE A 86 8.73 20.15 4.37
C ILE A 86 9.90 19.87 5.31
N ASP A 87 10.49 20.89 5.94
CA ASP A 87 11.69 20.75 6.79
C ASP A 87 11.50 19.79 7.96
N THR A 88 10.34 19.82 8.57
CA THR A 88 10.02 19.03 9.78
C THR A 88 9.28 17.73 9.47
N ILE A 89 9.01 17.47 8.20
CA ILE A 89 8.24 16.32 7.79
C ILE A 89 9.19 15.19 7.43
N PRO A 90 9.08 14.01 8.05
CA PRO A 90 9.79 12.83 7.56
C PRO A 90 9.48 12.60 6.09
N ILE A 91 10.49 12.22 5.30
CA ILE A 91 10.32 11.91 3.88
C ILE A 91 9.57 10.57 3.77
N ASN A 92 8.27 10.65 3.99
CA ASN A 92 7.31 9.56 3.98
C ASN A 92 6.12 10.01 3.14
N SER A 93 5.71 9.19 2.18
CA SER A 93 4.67 9.56 1.21
C SER A 93 3.35 9.96 1.87
N HIS A 94 2.92 9.21 2.89
CA HIS A 94 1.64 9.47 3.57
C HIS A 94 1.70 10.76 4.42
N LEU A 95 2.75 10.91 5.23
CA LEU A 95 2.91 12.10 6.09
C LEU A 95 3.09 13.35 5.25
N LEU A 96 3.92 13.28 4.20
CA LEU A 96 4.17 14.37 3.29
C LEU A 96 2.89 14.80 2.56
N MET A 97 2.15 13.85 1.98
CA MET A 97 0.89 14.16 1.29
C MET A 97 -0.21 14.64 2.23
N SER A 98 -0.30 14.06 3.44
CA SER A 98 -1.22 14.53 4.48
C SER A 98 -0.90 15.99 4.87
N HIS A 99 0.39 16.32 5.08
CA HIS A 99 0.83 17.67 5.39
C HIS A 99 0.49 18.64 4.25
N ILE A 100 0.88 18.32 3.02
CA ILE A 100 0.64 19.17 1.84
C ILE A 100 -0.87 19.41 1.65
N ARG A 101 -1.69 18.37 1.73
CA ARG A 101 -3.15 18.49 1.61
C ARG A 101 -3.76 19.32 2.72
N SER A 102 -3.26 19.20 3.96
CA SER A 102 -3.74 20.00 5.10
C SER A 102 -3.45 21.49 4.90
N GLN A 103 -2.26 21.83 4.41
CA GLN A 103 -1.86 23.20 4.12
C GLN A 103 -2.68 23.84 2.98
N LEU A 104 -2.99 23.03 1.97
CA LEU A 104 -3.80 23.50 0.83
C LEU A 104 -5.29 23.59 1.14
N ARG A 105 -5.71 23.17 2.34
CA ARG A 105 -7.13 23.02 2.72
C ARG A 105 -7.92 22.25 1.66
N LEU A 106 -7.22 21.38 0.93
CA LEU A 106 -7.89 20.46 0.02
C LEU A 106 -8.70 19.49 0.89
N PRO A 107 -9.97 19.26 0.56
CA PRO A 107 -10.71 18.22 1.26
C PRO A 107 -9.90 16.94 1.13
N LEU A 108 -9.69 16.24 2.24
CA LEU A 108 -9.29 14.84 2.17
C LEU A 108 -10.21 14.25 1.12
N ILE A 109 -9.65 13.72 0.03
CA ILE A 109 -10.44 12.95 -0.92
C ILE A 109 -10.72 11.62 -0.22
N VAL A 110 -11.55 11.71 0.81
CA VAL A 110 -12.40 10.60 1.18
C VAL A 110 -13.39 10.58 0.04
N ASN A 111 -13.23 9.65 -0.90
CA ASN A 111 -14.21 9.37 -1.93
C ASN A 111 -15.49 8.87 -1.26
N SER A 112 -16.21 9.78 -0.62
CA SER A 112 -17.56 9.57 -0.14
C SER A 112 -18.51 10.20 -1.16
N PRO A 113 -19.39 9.45 -1.79
CA PRO A 113 -20.45 10.02 -2.60
C PRO A 113 -21.30 10.91 -1.71
N LYS A 114 -21.50 12.17 -2.09
CA LYS A 114 -22.46 13.07 -1.48
C LYS A 114 -23.85 12.40 -1.52
N SER A 115 -24.28 11.86 -0.42
CA SER A 115 -25.69 11.59 -0.16
C SER A 115 -26.35 12.92 0.15
N LEU A 116 -27.13 13.44 -0.80
CA LEU A 116 -28.09 14.51 -0.60
C LEU A 116 -29.31 13.91 0.11
N ILE A 117 -29.27 13.80 1.43
CA ILE A 117 -30.48 13.69 2.24
C ILE A 117 -30.18 14.40 3.57
N SER A 118 -30.90 15.51 3.77
CA SER A 118 -31.04 16.19 5.06
C SER A 118 -31.72 15.28 6.07
N GLY A 119 -31.04 14.94 7.14
CA GLY A 119 -31.58 14.18 8.25
C GLY A 119 -30.51 14.04 9.33
N GLU A 120 -30.87 14.31 10.55
CA GLU A 120 -30.13 14.42 11.81
C GLU A 120 -28.88 13.53 11.97
N PRO A 121 -27.89 13.94 12.81
CA PRO A 121 -26.62 13.24 12.97
C PRO A 121 -26.82 11.91 13.70
N VAL A 122 -27.06 10.85 12.95
CA VAL A 122 -26.91 9.49 13.50
C VAL A 122 -25.40 9.29 13.69
N ARG A 123 -24.98 9.20 14.95
CA ARG A 123 -23.62 8.75 15.31
C ARG A 123 -23.45 7.31 14.81
N HIS A 124 -23.08 7.14 13.56
CA HIS A 124 -22.52 5.87 13.11
C HIS A 124 -21.14 5.72 13.77
N LEU A 125 -21.06 4.85 14.74
CA LEU A 125 -19.81 4.22 15.13
C LEU A 125 -19.20 3.65 13.85
N ALA A 126 -18.18 4.32 13.32
CA ALA A 126 -17.42 3.84 12.18
C ALA A 126 -16.80 2.50 12.59
N THR A 127 -17.38 1.40 12.15
CA THR A 127 -16.80 0.08 12.32
C THR A 127 -15.48 0.09 11.53
N LYS A 128 -14.37 0.01 12.24
CA LYS A 128 -13.02 0.01 11.68
C LYS A 128 -12.93 -1.12 10.65
N GLN A 129 -12.83 -0.81 9.37
CA GLN A 129 -12.60 -1.80 8.33
C GLN A 129 -11.16 -2.30 8.43
N THR A 130 -10.97 -3.60 8.36
CA THR A 130 -9.65 -4.24 8.35
C THR A 130 -9.29 -4.60 6.91
N HIS A 131 -8.15 -4.11 6.45
CA HIS A 131 -7.63 -4.42 5.13
C HIS A 131 -6.30 -5.17 5.26
N ILE A 132 -6.30 -6.45 4.94
CA ILE A 132 -5.16 -7.34 5.00
C ILE A 132 -4.58 -7.47 3.59
N THR A 133 -3.32 -7.09 3.43
CA THR A 133 -2.63 -7.26 2.15
C THR A 133 -1.63 -8.41 2.25
N ILE A 134 -1.70 -9.34 1.31
CA ILE A 134 -0.81 -10.49 1.23
C ILE A 134 0.12 -10.31 0.05
N THR A 135 1.40 -10.44 0.30
CA THR A 135 2.47 -10.45 -0.71
C THR A 135 3.57 -11.42 -0.30
N GLY A 136 4.65 -11.46 -1.03
CA GLY A 136 5.79 -12.30 -0.67
C GLY A 136 6.80 -12.48 -1.79
N THR A 137 7.73 -13.39 -1.59
CA THR A 137 8.78 -13.67 -2.58
C THR A 137 8.23 -14.18 -3.90
N THR A 138 8.95 -13.90 -4.98
CA THR A 138 8.68 -14.51 -6.30
C THR A 138 8.80 -16.04 -6.26
N GLY A 139 8.15 -16.73 -7.16
CA GLY A 139 8.02 -18.17 -7.17
C GLY A 139 6.65 -18.59 -6.63
N ALA A 140 6.55 -19.77 -6.07
CA ALA A 140 5.30 -20.31 -5.54
C ALA A 140 5.33 -20.47 -4.00
N PRO A 141 5.39 -19.37 -3.23
CA PRO A 141 5.42 -19.46 -1.76
C PRO A 141 4.04 -19.80 -1.16
N GLY A 142 3.01 -19.96 -1.98
CA GLY A 142 1.65 -20.34 -1.56
C GLY A 142 0.79 -19.17 -1.08
N ARG A 143 1.03 -17.94 -1.58
CA ARG A 143 0.26 -16.72 -1.23
C ARG A 143 -1.23 -16.89 -1.43
N SER A 144 -1.66 -17.22 -2.65
CA SER A 144 -3.09 -17.35 -3.00
C SER A 144 -3.77 -18.49 -2.20
N ASN A 145 -3.08 -19.60 -1.98
CA ASN A 145 -3.60 -20.65 -1.08
C ASN A 145 -3.75 -20.18 0.35
N PHE A 146 -2.79 -19.41 0.85
CA PHE A 146 -2.89 -18.81 2.17
C PHE A 146 -4.03 -17.78 2.24
N ALA A 147 -4.16 -16.91 1.24
CA ALA A 147 -5.24 -15.91 1.14
C ALA A 147 -6.63 -16.56 1.19
N ILE A 148 -6.84 -17.63 0.40
CA ILE A 148 -8.09 -18.39 0.39
C ILE A 148 -8.36 -19.01 1.77
N ASN A 149 -7.38 -19.65 2.39
CA ASN A 149 -7.56 -20.28 3.69
C ASN A 149 -7.79 -19.28 4.81
N LEU A 150 -7.10 -18.13 4.79
CA LEU A 150 -7.35 -17.03 5.71
C LEU A 150 -8.76 -16.46 5.52
N GLY A 151 -9.17 -16.24 4.27
CA GLY A 151 -10.51 -15.78 3.91
C GLY A 151 -11.60 -16.73 4.42
N ASN A 152 -11.45 -18.01 4.18
CA ASN A 152 -12.38 -19.05 4.68
C ASN A 152 -12.41 -19.12 6.21
N TYR A 153 -11.26 -18.94 6.87
CA TYR A 153 -11.23 -18.94 8.34
C TYR A 153 -11.97 -17.74 8.92
N LEU A 154 -11.69 -16.54 8.39
CA LEU A 154 -12.30 -15.30 8.88
C LEU A 154 -13.79 -15.19 8.50
N SER A 155 -14.20 -15.74 7.37
CA SER A 155 -15.61 -15.71 6.90
C SER A 155 -16.58 -16.51 7.78
N ALA A 156 -16.05 -17.37 8.65
CA ALA A 156 -16.89 -18.08 9.61
C ALA A 156 -17.61 -17.14 10.61
N GLN A 157 -17.07 -15.94 10.85
CA GLN A 157 -17.61 -14.99 11.83
C GLN A 157 -17.75 -13.56 11.27
N ASN A 158 -17.26 -13.30 10.06
CA ASN A 158 -17.22 -11.96 9.47
C ASN A 158 -17.68 -12.01 8.02
N SER A 159 -18.12 -10.86 7.50
CA SER A 159 -18.20 -10.65 6.06
C SER A 159 -16.80 -10.34 5.53
N VAL A 160 -16.30 -11.16 4.63
CA VAL A 160 -14.94 -11.09 4.09
C VAL A 160 -14.98 -10.92 2.57
N ARG A 161 -14.19 -10.02 2.04
CA ARG A 161 -13.93 -9.91 0.61
C ARG A 161 -12.48 -10.31 0.33
N LEU A 162 -12.29 -11.22 -0.60
CA LEU A 162 -11.00 -11.67 -1.08
C LEU A 162 -10.78 -11.14 -2.50
N ILE A 163 -9.75 -10.35 -2.68
CA ILE A 163 -9.40 -9.71 -3.96
C ILE A 163 -8.16 -10.39 -4.53
N ASP A 164 -8.29 -10.94 -5.73
CA ASP A 164 -7.15 -11.39 -6.53
C ASP A 164 -6.57 -10.17 -7.27
N ALA A 165 -5.50 -9.63 -6.74
CA ALA A 165 -4.77 -8.49 -7.29
C ALA A 165 -3.37 -8.90 -7.82
N ASP A 166 -3.08 -10.21 -7.93
CA ASP A 166 -1.90 -10.71 -8.63
C ASP A 166 -2.13 -10.66 -10.15
N LEU A 167 -1.95 -9.48 -10.72
CA LEU A 167 -2.17 -9.22 -12.15
C LEU A 167 -1.22 -10.00 -13.07
N ARG A 168 -0.16 -10.61 -12.54
CA ARG A 168 0.80 -11.41 -13.31
C ARG A 168 0.43 -12.88 -13.35
N ALA A 169 -0.18 -13.37 -12.29
CA ALA A 169 -0.55 -14.78 -12.15
C ALA A 169 -1.82 -14.95 -11.29
N PRO A 170 -2.97 -14.40 -11.74
CA PRO A 170 -4.22 -14.53 -11.00
C PRO A 170 -4.57 -16.00 -10.82
N ALA A 171 -4.89 -16.39 -9.60
CA ALA A 171 -5.09 -17.79 -9.26
C ALA A 171 -6.29 -18.03 -8.34
N ILE A 172 -6.77 -17.01 -7.65
CA ILE A 172 -7.79 -17.18 -6.60
C ILE A 172 -9.12 -17.65 -7.21
N GLU A 173 -9.58 -17.02 -8.27
CA GLU A 173 -10.84 -17.44 -8.93
C GLU A 173 -10.77 -18.89 -9.42
N TYR A 174 -9.66 -19.27 -10.05
CA TYR A 174 -9.44 -20.62 -10.52
C TYR A 174 -9.38 -21.65 -9.38
N LEU A 175 -8.71 -21.30 -8.28
CA LEU A 175 -8.58 -22.17 -7.11
C LEU A 175 -9.89 -22.24 -6.32
N TYR A 176 -10.56 -21.10 -6.16
CA TYR A 176 -11.79 -21.01 -5.37
C TYR A 176 -13.01 -21.54 -6.12
N GLY A 177 -13.12 -21.27 -7.42
CA GLY A 177 -14.21 -21.76 -8.29
C GLY A 177 -14.25 -23.27 -8.41
N ARG A 178 -13.18 -23.98 -8.05
CA ARG A 178 -13.12 -25.43 -7.92
C ARG A 178 -13.43 -25.94 -6.51
N SER A 179 -13.71 -25.05 -5.57
CA SER A 179 -14.08 -25.46 -4.22
C SER A 179 -15.47 -26.07 -4.19
N GLU A 180 -15.57 -27.29 -3.70
CA GLU A 180 -16.86 -28.00 -3.57
C GLU A 180 -17.81 -27.35 -2.53
N ASN A 181 -17.29 -26.50 -1.63
CA ASN A 181 -18.04 -25.84 -0.57
C ASN A 181 -17.52 -24.40 -0.34
N PRO A 182 -17.94 -23.43 -1.16
CA PRO A 182 -17.60 -22.03 -0.92
C PRO A 182 -18.22 -21.55 0.38
N SER A 183 -17.43 -20.83 1.20
CA SER A 183 -17.94 -20.24 2.44
C SER A 183 -18.97 -19.15 2.15
N GLN A 184 -20.15 -19.20 2.75
CA GLN A 184 -21.24 -18.25 2.51
C GLN A 184 -20.88 -16.78 2.84
N GLY A 185 -19.88 -16.55 3.71
CA GLY A 185 -19.43 -15.23 4.11
C GLY A 185 -18.23 -14.68 3.33
N LEU A 186 -17.77 -15.39 2.29
CA LEU A 186 -16.61 -15.00 1.49
C LEU A 186 -17.01 -14.59 0.08
N GLU A 187 -16.83 -13.31 -0.23
CA GLU A 187 -16.96 -12.76 -1.58
C GLU A 187 -15.58 -12.77 -2.26
N VAL A 188 -15.48 -13.32 -3.46
CA VAL A 188 -14.26 -13.33 -4.26
C VAL A 188 -14.40 -12.33 -5.40
N VAL A 189 -13.41 -11.45 -5.55
CA VAL A 189 -13.33 -10.46 -6.62
C VAL A 189 -12.03 -10.66 -7.37
N ASN A 190 -12.12 -10.88 -8.66
CA ASN A 190 -10.97 -10.93 -9.54
C ASN A 190 -10.78 -9.58 -10.21
N LEU A 191 -9.56 -9.06 -10.16
CA LEU A 191 -9.18 -7.85 -10.88
C LEU A 191 -8.62 -8.25 -12.24
N ASP A 192 -9.50 -8.34 -13.23
CA ASP A 192 -9.10 -8.68 -14.59
C ASP A 192 -8.19 -7.58 -15.18
N SER A 193 -7.08 -8.00 -15.78
CA SER A 193 -6.11 -7.14 -16.43
C SER A 193 -6.66 -6.34 -17.62
N GLU A 194 -7.82 -6.73 -18.15
CA GLU A 194 -8.47 -6.10 -19.29
C GLU A 194 -9.49 -5.03 -18.91
N THR A 195 -9.94 -4.99 -17.66
CA THR A 195 -10.91 -4.00 -17.21
C THR A 195 -10.22 -2.72 -16.74
N LYS A 196 -10.73 -1.58 -17.21
CA LYS A 196 -10.31 -0.20 -16.84
C LYS A 196 -10.25 0.02 -15.34
N PRO A 197 -9.55 1.07 -14.86
CA PRO A 197 -9.14 1.26 -13.48
C PRO A 197 -10.27 0.92 -12.52
N ILE A 198 -10.04 -0.15 -11.80
CA ILE A 198 -11.00 -0.69 -10.83
C ILE A 198 -10.92 0.22 -9.62
N SER A 199 -11.98 0.98 -9.40
CA SER A 199 -12.16 1.60 -8.10
C SER A 199 -12.35 0.48 -7.08
N LEU A 200 -11.42 0.36 -6.13
CA LEU A 200 -11.62 -0.47 -4.95
C LEU A 200 -13.02 -0.22 -4.37
N PRO A 201 -13.72 -1.25 -3.90
CA PRO A 201 -15.10 -1.12 -3.48
C PRO A 201 -15.27 -0.01 -2.44
N LYS A 202 -16.19 0.90 -2.73
CA LYS A 202 -16.51 2.06 -1.89
C LYS A 202 -17.04 1.64 -0.51
N SER A 203 -16.90 2.52 0.48
CA SER A 203 -17.42 2.40 1.84
C SER A 203 -18.84 1.83 1.88
N GLY A 204 -19.06 0.80 2.71
CA GLY A 204 -20.31 0.02 2.80
C GLY A 204 -20.09 -1.47 2.47
N GLY A 205 -18.83 -1.84 2.16
CA GLY A 205 -18.40 -3.19 1.86
C GLY A 205 -18.22 -4.09 3.09
N PRO A 206 -17.66 -5.28 2.89
CA PRO A 206 -17.42 -6.26 3.94
C PRO A 206 -16.53 -5.69 5.05
N ARG A 207 -16.65 -6.27 6.24
CA ARG A 207 -15.88 -5.84 7.42
C ARG A 207 -14.37 -6.08 7.28
N ILE A 208 -13.99 -7.11 6.53
CA ILE A 208 -12.61 -7.49 6.28
C ILE A 208 -12.39 -7.60 4.77
N THR A 209 -11.33 -6.97 4.26
CA THR A 209 -10.87 -7.15 2.90
C THR A 209 -9.48 -7.79 2.91
N ILE A 210 -9.27 -8.81 2.10
CA ILE A 210 -7.99 -9.48 1.90
C ILE A 210 -7.59 -9.27 0.44
N SER A 211 -6.42 -8.69 0.18
CA SER A 211 -5.89 -8.50 -1.17
C SER A 211 -4.63 -9.35 -1.38
N ASP A 212 -4.64 -10.26 -2.34
CA ASP A 212 -3.45 -10.98 -2.80
C ASP A 212 -2.77 -10.17 -3.90
N LEU A 213 -1.67 -9.50 -3.59
CA LEU A 213 -0.87 -8.72 -4.55
C LEU A 213 0.10 -9.55 -5.37
N GLY A 214 0.19 -10.84 -5.08
CA GLY A 214 1.25 -11.64 -5.67
C GLY A 214 2.64 -11.27 -5.13
N ALA A 215 3.66 -11.37 -5.98
CA ALA A 215 5.00 -10.90 -5.67
C ALA A 215 5.11 -9.41 -5.99
N LEU A 216 5.44 -8.60 -4.99
CA LEU A 216 5.74 -7.20 -5.23
C LEU A 216 7.01 -7.08 -6.09
N PRO A 217 7.00 -6.22 -7.11
CA PRO A 217 8.24 -5.70 -7.69
C PRO A 217 9.07 -4.97 -6.61
N PRO A 218 10.32 -4.62 -6.89
CA PRO A 218 11.05 -3.67 -6.04
C PRO A 218 10.17 -2.44 -5.77
N ILE A 219 10.11 -2.02 -4.52
CA ILE A 219 9.10 -1.03 -4.09
C ILE A 219 9.37 0.34 -4.73
N ASP A 220 10.64 0.68 -4.94
CA ASP A 220 11.07 1.84 -5.70
C ASP A 220 10.52 1.83 -7.13
N GLU A 221 10.51 0.68 -7.80
CA GLU A 221 9.87 0.53 -9.11
C GLU A 221 8.35 0.73 -9.03
N VAL A 222 7.68 0.20 -8.02
CA VAL A 222 6.23 0.37 -7.84
C VAL A 222 5.87 1.84 -7.62
N LEU A 223 6.66 2.55 -6.83
CA LEU A 223 6.43 3.97 -6.53
C LEU A 223 6.70 4.89 -7.74
N THR A 224 7.57 4.48 -8.65
CA THR A 224 7.94 5.26 -9.83
C THR A 224 7.17 4.88 -11.09
N ASP A 225 6.59 3.70 -11.13
CA ASP A 225 5.83 3.20 -12.27
C ASP A 225 4.46 3.89 -12.37
N ARG A 226 4.17 4.47 -13.54
CA ARG A 226 2.94 5.21 -13.84
C ARG A 226 1.84 4.35 -14.45
N ARG A 227 2.14 3.09 -14.71
CA ARG A 227 1.14 2.17 -15.26
C ARG A 227 0.04 1.93 -14.23
N TRP A 228 -1.14 1.64 -14.74
CA TRP A 228 -2.32 1.43 -13.88
C TRP A 228 -2.11 0.31 -12.84
N GLN A 229 -1.28 -0.69 -13.14
CA GLN A 229 -0.95 -1.77 -12.22
C GLN A 229 -0.24 -1.26 -10.95
N ALA A 230 0.75 -0.39 -11.12
CA ALA A 230 1.45 0.22 -9.99
C ALA A 230 0.52 1.13 -9.18
N ASN A 231 -0.32 1.91 -9.85
CA ASN A 231 -1.34 2.73 -9.18
C ASN A 231 -2.31 1.88 -8.35
N LEU A 232 -2.72 0.71 -8.86
CA LEU A 232 -3.56 -0.22 -8.12
C LEU A 232 -2.85 -0.76 -6.87
N ILE A 233 -1.59 -1.19 -7.02
CA ILE A 233 -0.78 -1.67 -5.90
C ILE A 233 -0.67 -0.57 -4.83
N ASN A 234 -0.36 0.65 -5.22
CA ASN A 234 -0.26 1.79 -4.31
C ASN A 234 -1.58 2.05 -3.58
N GLN A 235 -2.72 2.05 -4.28
CA GLN A 235 -4.05 2.21 -3.68
C GLN A 235 -4.37 1.11 -2.66
N ILE A 236 -3.97 -0.13 -2.93
CA ILE A 236 -4.15 -1.25 -2.00
C ILE A 236 -3.25 -1.05 -0.77
N LEU A 237 -1.98 -0.70 -0.98
CA LEU A 237 -1.04 -0.46 0.12
C LEU A 237 -1.47 0.71 1.02
N GLU A 238 -2.00 1.80 0.45
CA GLU A 238 -2.54 2.93 1.20
C GLU A 238 -3.72 2.56 2.12
N GLN A 239 -4.49 1.56 1.76
CA GLN A 239 -5.63 1.09 2.56
C GLN A 239 -5.24 -0.01 3.54
N THR A 240 -4.04 -0.55 3.44
CA THR A 240 -3.57 -1.70 4.20
C THR A 240 -3.47 -1.37 5.69
N THR A 241 -4.15 -2.15 6.52
CA THR A 241 -4.03 -2.09 7.99
C THR A 241 -3.07 -3.14 8.54
N THR A 242 -2.83 -4.21 7.77
CA THR A 242 -1.88 -5.28 8.11
C THR A 242 -1.30 -5.86 6.83
N LEU A 243 0.01 -5.91 6.72
CA LEU A 243 0.72 -6.54 5.62
C LEU A 243 1.19 -7.94 6.03
N ILE A 244 0.93 -8.94 5.21
CA ILE A 244 1.44 -10.30 5.41
C ILE A 244 2.45 -10.60 4.31
N TYR A 245 3.69 -10.82 4.68
CA TYR A 245 4.76 -11.17 3.74
C TYR A 245 5.11 -12.65 3.83
N ILE A 246 4.92 -13.38 2.74
CA ILE A 246 5.10 -14.84 2.69
C ILE A 246 6.37 -15.20 1.91
N CYS A 247 7.25 -15.95 2.54
CA CYS A 247 8.38 -16.60 1.88
C CYS A 247 8.29 -18.12 2.00
N LYS A 248 8.85 -18.82 1.00
CA LYS A 248 8.99 -20.27 1.03
C LYS A 248 10.16 -20.67 1.91
N SER A 249 10.09 -21.83 2.57
CA SER A 249 11.23 -22.46 3.26
C SER A 249 12.30 -22.89 2.25
N SER A 250 13.11 -21.94 1.78
CA SER A 250 14.24 -22.15 0.89
C SER A 250 15.25 -21.02 1.00
N GLY A 251 16.54 -21.32 0.78
CA GLY A 251 17.61 -20.32 0.87
C GLY A 251 17.38 -19.10 -0.04
N LEU A 252 16.97 -19.33 -1.29
CA LEU A 252 16.69 -18.23 -2.23
C LEU A 252 15.55 -17.32 -1.76
N SER A 253 14.50 -17.89 -1.16
CA SER A 253 13.41 -17.08 -0.62
C SER A 253 13.84 -16.26 0.60
N LEU A 254 14.75 -16.78 1.41
CA LEU A 254 15.29 -16.02 2.55
C LEU A 254 16.19 -14.86 2.09
N ILE A 255 17.03 -15.05 1.07
CA ILE A 255 17.81 -13.96 0.46
C ILE A 255 16.88 -12.84 -0.06
N ARG A 256 15.77 -13.22 -0.70
CA ARG A 256 14.77 -12.24 -1.18
C ARG A 256 14.02 -11.55 -0.04
N LEU A 257 13.76 -12.25 1.06
CA LEU A 257 13.20 -11.64 2.26
C LEU A 257 14.16 -10.62 2.87
N GLU A 258 15.46 -10.95 2.94
CA GLU A 258 16.50 -10.03 3.43
C GLU A 258 16.55 -8.76 2.58
N ALA A 259 16.54 -8.91 1.25
CA ALA A 259 16.47 -7.77 0.33
C ALA A 259 15.19 -6.94 0.53
N PHE A 260 14.03 -7.58 0.73
CA PHE A 260 12.78 -6.89 1.04
C PHE A 260 12.87 -6.08 2.34
N ILE A 261 13.37 -6.69 3.42
CA ILE A 261 13.50 -6.01 4.72
C ILE A 261 14.47 -4.82 4.62
N SER A 262 15.60 -4.97 3.90
CA SER A 262 16.58 -3.90 3.74
C SER A 262 16.10 -2.72 2.89
N GLN A 263 15.11 -2.95 2.03
CA GLN A 263 14.53 -1.95 1.13
C GLN A 263 13.15 -1.48 1.58
N LEU A 264 12.70 -1.86 2.79
CA LEU A 264 11.40 -1.44 3.30
C LEU A 264 11.31 0.08 3.34
N PRO A 265 10.42 0.68 2.57
CA PRO A 265 10.24 2.12 2.61
C PRO A 265 9.63 2.54 3.95
N THR A 266 9.96 3.75 4.37
CA THR A 266 9.57 4.28 5.68
C THR A 266 8.06 4.21 5.94
N PHE A 267 7.23 4.37 4.90
CA PHE A 267 5.77 4.30 5.06
C PHE A 267 5.24 2.90 5.40
N LEU A 268 5.93 1.82 4.99
CA LEU A 268 5.55 0.46 5.37
C LEU A 268 5.95 0.12 6.81
N HIS A 269 6.88 0.87 7.42
CA HIS A 269 7.21 0.68 8.84
C HIS A 269 6.05 1.06 9.78
N GLU A 270 5.10 1.87 9.32
CA GLU A 270 3.91 2.23 10.10
C GLU A 270 2.81 1.16 10.03
N ILE A 271 2.89 0.26 9.06
CA ILE A 271 1.93 -0.83 8.88
C ILE A 271 2.47 -2.06 9.61
N PRO A 272 1.71 -2.69 10.52
CA PRO A 272 2.09 -3.96 11.11
C PRO A 272 2.39 -5.01 10.03
N ILE A 273 3.60 -5.54 10.02
CA ILE A 273 4.00 -6.59 9.09
C ILE A 273 4.06 -7.92 9.83
N ILE A 274 3.42 -8.93 9.24
CA ILE A 274 3.47 -10.31 9.71
C ILE A 274 4.29 -11.11 8.70
N TYR A 275 5.39 -11.68 9.13
CA TYR A 275 6.25 -12.50 8.29
C TYR A 275 5.89 -13.97 8.40
N LEU A 276 5.72 -14.66 7.27
CA LEU A 276 5.38 -16.08 7.23
C LEU A 276 6.45 -16.87 6.47
N LEU A 277 7.00 -17.89 7.13
CA LEU A 277 7.76 -18.93 6.47
C LEU A 277 6.82 -20.09 6.14
N ASN A 278 6.50 -20.26 4.87
CA ASN A 278 5.56 -21.27 4.41
C ASN A 278 6.26 -22.51 3.87
N GLN A 279 5.56 -23.63 3.88
CA GLN A 279 6.04 -24.92 3.39
C GLN A 279 7.29 -25.39 4.17
N SER A 280 7.34 -25.17 5.48
CA SER A 280 8.41 -25.68 6.32
C SER A 280 8.18 -27.15 6.63
N GLY A 281 9.20 -27.96 6.37
CA GLY A 281 9.24 -29.38 6.69
C GLY A 281 9.89 -29.67 8.05
N ASN A 282 10.24 -30.93 8.26
CA ASN A 282 10.84 -31.39 9.53
C ASN A 282 12.32 -31.82 9.37
N SER A 283 12.93 -31.57 8.20
CA SER A 283 14.33 -31.95 7.96
C SER A 283 15.32 -31.11 8.80
N ARG A 284 16.56 -31.53 8.83
CA ARG A 284 17.63 -30.73 9.47
C ARG A 284 17.83 -29.40 8.74
N GLU A 285 17.68 -29.42 7.42
CA GLU A 285 17.77 -28.21 6.58
C GLU A 285 16.63 -27.25 6.87
N ASP A 286 15.38 -27.74 6.93
CA ASP A 286 14.22 -26.90 7.28
C ASP A 286 14.40 -26.21 8.61
N ARG A 287 14.90 -26.91 9.64
CA ARG A 287 15.18 -26.31 10.95
C ARG A 287 16.29 -25.26 10.91
N ALA A 288 17.26 -25.41 9.99
CA ALA A 288 18.28 -24.38 9.79
C ALA A 288 17.69 -23.13 9.12
N LEU A 289 16.85 -23.32 8.10
CA LEU A 289 16.13 -22.23 7.45
C LEU A 289 15.16 -21.52 8.39
N GLU A 290 14.44 -22.25 9.25
CA GLU A 290 13.58 -21.65 10.28
C GLU A 290 14.37 -20.79 11.27
N ARG A 291 15.52 -21.26 11.74
CA ARG A 291 16.37 -20.48 12.65
C ARG A 291 16.88 -19.21 11.97
N HIS A 292 17.30 -19.32 10.72
CA HIS A 292 17.75 -18.17 9.96
C HIS A 292 16.61 -17.16 9.73
N PHE A 293 15.42 -17.64 9.31
CA PHE A 293 14.22 -16.82 9.19
C PHE A 293 13.92 -16.07 10.49
N ARG A 294 13.87 -16.77 11.62
CA ARG A 294 13.59 -16.15 12.93
C ARG A 294 14.63 -15.09 13.33
N SER A 295 15.90 -15.29 12.96
CA SER A 295 16.94 -14.28 13.24
C SER A 295 16.77 -13.02 12.38
N MET A 296 16.29 -13.15 11.14
CA MET A 296 16.07 -12.03 10.24
C MET A 296 14.88 -11.17 10.67
N VAL A 297 13.82 -11.78 11.19
CA VAL A 297 12.59 -11.11 11.60
C VAL A 297 12.47 -11.00 13.13
N ALA A 298 13.60 -11.00 13.83
CA ALA A 298 13.64 -10.90 15.28
C ALA A 298 12.99 -9.59 15.76
N GLY A 299 12.01 -9.70 16.67
CA GLY A 299 11.26 -8.54 17.15
C GLY A 299 9.95 -8.28 16.40
N GLU A 300 9.76 -8.88 15.23
CA GLU A 300 8.55 -8.74 14.42
C GLU A 300 7.58 -9.91 14.61
N SER A 301 6.32 -9.69 14.30
CA SER A 301 5.32 -10.77 14.27
C SER A 301 5.65 -11.77 13.19
N HIS A 302 5.89 -13.02 13.54
CA HIS A 302 6.24 -14.05 12.57
C HIS A 302 5.66 -15.42 12.93
N PHE A 303 5.37 -16.22 11.88
CA PHE A 303 4.83 -17.57 12.03
C PHE A 303 5.45 -18.52 11.01
N ILE A 304 5.40 -19.81 11.33
CA ILE A 304 5.88 -20.87 10.46
C ILE A 304 4.70 -21.75 10.10
N LEU A 305 4.45 -21.87 8.80
CA LEU A 305 3.39 -22.70 8.27
C LEU A 305 3.98 -24.04 7.79
N PRO A 306 3.44 -25.15 8.28
CA PRO A 306 3.92 -26.47 7.89
C PRO A 306 3.53 -26.80 6.45
N ILE A 307 4.25 -27.75 5.84
CA ILE A 307 3.83 -28.35 4.58
C ILE A 307 2.47 -29.05 4.79
N GLU A 308 1.49 -28.63 4.03
CA GLU A 308 0.19 -29.28 3.98
C GLU A 308 0.05 -30.04 2.64
N SER A 309 0.21 -31.35 2.68
CA SER A 309 0.25 -32.21 1.49
C SER A 309 -1.00 -32.08 0.61
N ARG A 310 -2.16 -31.81 1.22
CA ARG A 310 -3.42 -31.63 0.48
C ARG A 310 -3.45 -30.33 -0.33
N ILE A 311 -2.80 -29.27 0.15
CA ILE A 311 -2.68 -28.01 -0.60
C ILE A 311 -1.78 -28.22 -1.83
N THR A 312 -0.79 -29.10 -1.73
CA THR A 312 0.14 -29.36 -2.83
C THR A 312 -0.40 -30.33 -3.87
N THR A 313 -1.33 -31.21 -3.49
CA THR A 313 -1.87 -32.25 -4.40
C THR A 313 -3.28 -31.96 -4.92
N ASN A 314 -4.10 -31.29 -4.14
CA ASN A 314 -5.46 -30.90 -4.51
C ASN A 314 -5.63 -29.39 -4.32
N PHE A 315 -5.51 -28.66 -5.40
CA PHE A 315 -5.62 -27.19 -5.44
C PHE A 315 -6.98 -26.62 -4.98
N SER A 316 -7.91 -27.45 -4.58
CA SER A 316 -9.33 -27.08 -4.53
C SER A 316 -9.93 -26.97 -3.13
N THR A 317 -9.20 -27.16 -2.06
CA THR A 317 -9.89 -27.22 -0.76
C THR A 317 -9.28 -26.38 0.34
N PRO A 318 -10.14 -25.64 1.10
CA PRO A 318 -9.73 -25.14 2.40
C PRO A 318 -9.20 -26.30 3.24
N THR A 319 -8.14 -26.07 3.96
CA THR A 319 -7.56 -27.08 4.85
C THR A 319 -8.60 -27.54 5.86
N LYS A 320 -8.54 -28.81 6.25
CA LYS A 320 -9.47 -29.33 7.25
C LYS A 320 -9.40 -28.51 8.54
N ARG A 321 -10.55 -28.21 9.13
CA ARG A 321 -10.62 -27.67 10.50
C ARG A 321 -9.79 -28.57 11.42
N GLY A 322 -8.82 -27.96 12.15
CA GLY A 322 -7.95 -28.69 13.08
C GLY A 322 -6.62 -29.20 12.52
N SER A 323 -6.32 -28.98 11.23
CA SER A 323 -4.98 -29.21 10.70
C SER A 323 -3.94 -28.30 11.36
N ALA A 324 -2.67 -28.67 11.32
CA ALA A 324 -1.59 -27.83 11.85
C ALA A 324 -1.58 -26.45 11.14
N PHE A 325 -1.81 -26.43 9.84
CA PHE A 325 -1.91 -25.23 9.05
C PHE A 325 -3.07 -24.31 9.52
N THR A 326 -4.27 -24.87 9.70
CA THR A 326 -5.44 -24.10 10.17
C THR A 326 -5.25 -23.57 11.60
N LYS A 327 -4.54 -24.31 12.45
CA LYS A 327 -4.22 -23.84 13.80
C LYS A 327 -3.28 -22.63 13.77
N GLU A 328 -2.29 -22.63 12.87
CA GLU A 328 -1.41 -21.48 12.70
C GLU A 328 -2.16 -20.28 12.13
N ILE A 329 -3.08 -20.46 11.15
CA ILE A 329 -3.96 -19.38 10.69
C ILE A 329 -4.72 -18.78 11.87
N GLY A 330 -5.28 -19.62 12.78
CA GLY A 330 -5.95 -19.13 13.98
C GLY A 330 -5.08 -18.25 14.86
N LYS A 331 -3.79 -18.59 15.03
CA LYS A 331 -2.84 -17.75 15.77
C LYS A 331 -2.55 -16.44 15.04
N ILE A 332 -2.38 -16.48 13.72
CA ILE A 332 -2.16 -15.28 12.89
C ILE A 332 -3.32 -14.31 13.04
N THR A 333 -4.57 -14.79 13.06
CA THR A 333 -5.75 -13.92 13.19
C THR A 333 -5.82 -13.19 14.53
N THR A 334 -5.15 -13.68 15.58
CA THR A 334 -5.11 -12.98 16.88
C THR A 334 -4.22 -11.74 16.89
N VAL A 335 -3.31 -11.61 15.93
CA VAL A 335 -2.39 -10.47 15.82
C VAL A 335 -2.76 -9.50 14.70
N ILE A 336 -3.74 -9.84 13.86
CA ILE A 336 -4.30 -8.94 12.86
C ILE A 336 -5.12 -7.86 13.56
N LYS A 337 -4.83 -6.59 13.26
CA LYS A 337 -5.45 -5.42 13.89
C LYS A 337 -6.53 -4.78 13.02
#